data_f0140b27ae7f9a5fa15bdcde434546e2
#
_entry.id   f0140b27ae7f9a5fa15bdcde434546e2
#
_cell.length_a   1.000
_cell.length_b   1.000
_cell.length_c   1.000
_cell.angle_alpha   90.00
_cell.angle_beta   90.00
_cell.angle_gamma   90.00
#
_symmetry.space_group_name_H-M   'P 1'
#
loop_
_entity.id
_entity.type
_entity.pdbx_description
1 polymer ?
#
loop_
_entity_poly.entity_id
_entity_poly.type
_entity_poly.pdbx_seq_one_letter_code
_entity_poly.pdbx_strand_id
1 'polypeptide(L)'
;LRNKHVALFATLGANPKSPHAAESLDKAAELLPEGKAPVGRFICQGAVDPKVIEMMYKQFPKGHVHGQSPERDALHAQAATHPDEADLAAAKKFAEETMAKIS
;
A
#
# COMPACT_ATOMS: atom_id res chain seq x y z
N LEU A 1 16.14 -2.15 13.28
CA LEU A 1 15.56 -0.90 13.80
C LEU A 1 15.69 -0.86 15.32
N ARG A 2 16.31 0.20 15.81
CA ARG A 2 16.52 0.39 17.24
C ARG A 2 15.60 1.47 17.83
N ASN A 3 14.75 2.04 17.01
CA ASN A 3 13.81 3.05 17.47
C ASN A 3 12.80 2.43 18.43
N LYS A 4 12.40 3.20 19.44
CA LYS A 4 11.42 2.73 20.43
C LYS A 4 10.05 2.48 19.83
N HIS A 5 9.67 3.29 18.85
CA HIS A 5 8.36 3.24 18.24
C HIS A 5 8.49 3.21 16.72
N VAL A 6 7.73 2.37 16.08
CA VAL A 6 7.71 2.22 14.62
C VAL A 6 6.27 2.23 14.15
N ALA A 7 5.98 3.01 13.12
CA ALA A 7 4.72 2.96 12.41
C ALA A 7 5.00 2.55 10.97
N LEU A 8 4.08 1.83 10.37
CA LEU A 8 4.19 1.38 8.99
C LEU A 8 3.23 2.16 8.10
N PHE A 9 3.70 2.56 6.94
CA PHE A 9 2.83 3.11 5.92
C PHE A 9 3.27 2.61 4.55
N ALA A 10 2.30 2.49 3.64
CA ALA A 10 2.57 1.99 2.30
C ALA A 10 1.55 2.54 1.30
N THR A 11 1.97 2.55 0.05
CA THR A 11 1.08 2.78 -1.08
C THR A 11 1.12 1.56 -1.98
N LEU A 12 0.02 1.30 -2.68
CA LEU A 12 -0.03 0.19 -3.63
C LEU A 12 -1.03 0.52 -4.75
N GLY A 13 -0.88 -0.16 -5.89
CA GLY A 13 -1.83 -0.02 -6.99
C GLY A 13 -3.12 -0.79 -6.78
N ALA A 14 -3.11 -1.79 -5.89
CA ALA A 14 -4.29 -2.59 -5.56
C ALA A 14 -5.24 -1.83 -4.63
N ASN A 15 -6.43 -2.40 -4.42
CA ASN A 15 -7.38 -1.84 -3.47
C ASN A 15 -6.80 -1.90 -2.05
N PRO A 16 -6.70 -0.75 -1.34
CA PRO A 16 -6.14 -0.74 0.02
C PRO A 16 -6.93 -1.55 1.03
N LYS A 17 -8.18 -1.89 0.73
CA LYS A 17 -9.02 -2.72 1.60
C LYS A 17 -8.95 -4.21 1.25
N SER A 18 -8.13 -4.58 0.27
CA SER A 18 -7.99 -5.98 -0.15
C SER A 18 -7.17 -6.80 0.84
N PRO A 19 -7.35 -8.14 0.84
CA PRO A 19 -6.48 -9.02 1.63
C PRO A 19 -5.00 -8.88 1.26
N HIS A 20 -4.71 -8.63 -0.02
CA HIS A 20 -3.34 -8.41 -0.48
C HIS A 20 -2.68 -7.21 0.20
N ALA A 21 -3.44 -6.13 0.39
CA ALA A 21 -2.94 -4.94 1.09
C ALA A 21 -2.59 -5.27 2.55
N ALA A 22 -3.47 -5.99 3.24
CA ALA A 22 -3.24 -6.40 4.61
C ALA A 22 -2.00 -7.31 4.73
N GLU A 23 -1.85 -8.28 3.82
CA GLU A 23 -0.68 -9.16 3.78
C GLU A 23 0.62 -8.38 3.58
N SER A 24 0.60 -7.35 2.73
CA SER A 24 1.78 -6.54 2.48
C SER A 24 2.27 -5.84 3.76
N LEU A 25 1.34 -5.29 4.54
CA LEU A 25 1.68 -4.68 5.82
C LEU A 25 2.13 -5.72 6.86
N ASP A 26 1.50 -6.89 6.87
CA ASP A 26 1.89 -7.97 7.77
C ASP A 26 3.33 -8.43 7.48
N LYS A 27 3.69 -8.59 6.21
CA LYS A 27 5.05 -8.94 5.83
C LYS A 27 6.06 -7.87 6.23
N ALA A 28 5.71 -6.61 6.09
CA ALA A 28 6.56 -5.52 6.54
C ALA A 28 6.75 -5.55 8.06
N ALA A 29 5.68 -5.86 8.81
CA ALA A 29 5.76 -5.97 10.26
C ALA A 29 6.67 -7.11 10.72
N GLU A 30 6.72 -8.21 9.96
CA GLU A 30 7.58 -9.35 10.25
C GLU A 30 9.07 -9.00 10.20
N LEU A 31 9.44 -7.94 9.48
CA LEU A 31 10.82 -7.48 9.38
C LEU A 31 11.28 -6.69 10.61
N LEU A 32 10.37 -6.34 11.51
CA LEU A 32 10.72 -5.65 12.73
C LEU A 32 11.42 -6.60 13.71
N PRO A 33 12.28 -6.06 14.59
CA PRO A 33 12.92 -6.88 15.61
C PRO A 33 11.91 -7.65 16.45
N GLU A 34 12.30 -8.81 16.93
CA GLU A 34 11.48 -9.67 17.77
C GLU A 34 10.95 -8.89 18.98
N GLY A 35 9.69 -9.09 19.28
CA GLY A 35 9.01 -8.42 20.39
C GLY A 35 8.55 -7.00 20.07
N LYS A 36 8.82 -6.51 18.85
CA LYS A 36 8.40 -5.16 18.45
C LYS A 36 7.19 -5.23 17.52
N ALA A 37 6.12 -4.54 17.88
CA ALA A 37 4.95 -4.40 17.05
C ALA A 37 4.82 -2.94 16.59
N PRO A 38 4.29 -2.68 15.38
CA PRO A 38 4.07 -1.31 14.97
C PRO A 38 2.98 -0.64 15.82
N VAL A 39 3.17 0.64 16.11
CA VAL A 39 2.20 1.44 16.87
C VAL A 39 1.04 1.90 16.00
N GLY A 40 1.18 1.80 14.68
CA GLY A 40 0.12 2.12 13.74
C GLY A 40 0.47 1.64 12.35
N ARG A 41 -0.56 1.49 11.53
CA ARG A 41 -0.44 1.08 10.12
C ARG A 41 -1.32 1.99 9.28
N PHE A 42 -0.81 2.36 8.13
CA PHE A 42 -1.56 3.15 7.15
C PHE A 42 -1.25 2.66 5.76
N ILE A 43 -2.27 2.56 4.93
CA ILE A 43 -2.11 2.19 3.53
C ILE A 43 -3.10 2.98 2.68
N CYS A 44 -2.65 3.44 1.54
CA CYS A 44 -3.52 4.06 0.56
C CYS A 44 -3.14 3.63 -0.85
N GLN A 45 -4.04 3.84 -1.78
CA GLN A 45 -3.79 3.53 -3.17
C GLN A 45 -2.88 4.60 -3.80
N GLY A 46 -2.01 4.17 -4.70
CA GLY A 46 -1.15 5.06 -5.46
C GLY A 46 -1.08 4.63 -6.91
N ALA A 47 -0.76 5.57 -7.78
CA ALA A 47 -0.63 5.30 -9.21
C ALA A 47 0.54 4.36 -9.48
N VAL A 48 0.32 3.41 -10.40
CA VAL A 48 1.38 2.53 -10.88
C VAL A 48 1.97 3.15 -12.15
N ASP A 49 3.29 3.17 -12.25
CA ASP A 49 3.96 3.68 -13.45
C ASP A 49 3.45 2.93 -14.69
N PRO A 50 2.97 3.65 -15.73
CA PRO A 50 2.50 3.02 -16.96
C PRO A 50 3.50 2.06 -17.59
N LYS A 51 4.79 2.32 -17.45
CA LYS A 51 5.83 1.43 -17.96
C LYS A 51 5.88 0.11 -17.21
N VAL A 52 5.61 0.13 -15.91
CA VAL A 52 5.54 -1.08 -15.09
C VAL A 52 4.31 -1.90 -15.49
N ILE A 53 3.19 -1.25 -15.71
CA ILE A 53 1.96 -1.92 -16.16
C ILE A 53 2.20 -2.60 -17.51
N GLU A 54 2.80 -1.89 -18.45
CA GLU A 54 3.13 -2.43 -19.77
C GLU A 54 4.04 -3.65 -19.66
N MET A 55 5.06 -3.57 -18.82
CA MET A 55 5.99 -4.68 -18.58
C MET A 55 5.28 -5.90 -18.01
N MET A 56 4.38 -5.70 -17.04
CA MET A 56 3.61 -6.80 -16.45
C MET A 56 2.73 -7.47 -17.50
N TYR A 57 2.07 -6.71 -18.35
CA TYR A 57 1.16 -7.26 -19.37
C TYR A 57 1.92 -8.00 -20.48
N LYS A 58 3.16 -7.63 -20.75
CA LYS A 58 4.02 -8.38 -21.67
C LYS A 58 4.53 -9.66 -21.04
N GLN A 59 4.84 -9.63 -19.75
CA GLN A 59 5.45 -10.73 -19.03
C GLN A 59 4.44 -11.82 -18.64
N PHE A 60 3.19 -11.43 -18.36
CA PHE A 60 2.14 -12.34 -17.91
C PHE A 60 1.04 -12.45 -18.95
N PRO A 61 0.62 -13.67 -19.32
CA PRO A 61 -0.44 -13.87 -20.32
C PRO A 61 -1.80 -13.46 -19.75
N LYS A 62 -2.74 -13.20 -20.67
CA LYS A 62 -4.13 -13.00 -20.30
C LYS A 62 -4.64 -14.22 -19.53
N GLY A 63 -5.40 -13.98 -18.48
CA GLY A 63 -5.85 -15.04 -17.58
C GLY A 63 -4.96 -15.26 -16.38
N HIS A 64 -3.71 -14.79 -16.41
CA HIS A 64 -2.86 -14.77 -15.24
C HIS A 64 -3.31 -13.65 -14.29
N VAL A 65 -3.10 -13.85 -12.98
CA VAL A 65 -3.50 -12.85 -11.96
C VAL A 65 -2.86 -11.49 -12.20
N HIS A 66 -1.68 -11.44 -12.81
CA HIS A 66 -0.98 -10.19 -13.17
C HIS A 66 -1.11 -9.84 -14.65
N GLY A 67 -1.85 -10.63 -15.42
CA GLY A 67 -2.09 -10.37 -16.83
C GLY A 67 -3.16 -9.30 -17.05
N GLN A 68 -3.26 -8.82 -18.27
CA GLN A 68 -4.26 -7.82 -18.64
C GLN A 68 -5.67 -8.40 -18.56
N SER A 69 -6.59 -7.64 -17.94
CA SER A 69 -8.01 -7.96 -17.89
C SER A 69 -8.79 -6.66 -17.72
N PRO A 70 -10.11 -6.64 -18.03
CA PRO A 70 -10.92 -5.44 -17.77
C PRO A 70 -10.85 -5.00 -16.30
N GLU A 71 -10.81 -5.95 -15.37
CA GLU A 71 -10.74 -5.68 -13.94
C GLU A 71 -9.40 -5.02 -13.58
N ARG A 72 -8.30 -5.50 -14.16
CA ARG A 72 -6.98 -4.93 -13.94
C ARG A 72 -6.87 -3.53 -14.54
N ASP A 73 -7.41 -3.34 -15.73
CA ASP A 73 -7.41 -2.02 -16.38
C ASP A 73 -8.22 -1.01 -15.56
N ALA A 74 -9.38 -1.41 -15.04
CA ALA A 74 -10.20 -0.57 -14.19
C ALA A 74 -9.46 -0.23 -12.88
N LEU A 75 -8.78 -1.21 -12.28
CA LEU A 75 -8.01 -1.00 -11.06
C LEU A 75 -6.86 0.01 -11.28
N HIS A 76 -6.14 -0.12 -12.39
CA HIS A 76 -5.05 0.80 -12.72
C HIS A 76 -5.57 2.20 -12.98
N ALA A 77 -6.72 2.34 -13.64
CA ALA A 77 -7.36 3.62 -13.88
C ALA A 77 -7.79 4.29 -12.56
N GLN A 78 -8.33 3.51 -11.64
CA GLN A 78 -8.67 3.98 -10.31
C GLN A 78 -7.41 4.41 -9.55
N ALA A 79 -6.38 3.59 -9.57
CA ALA A 79 -5.12 3.86 -8.88
C ALA A 79 -4.45 5.13 -9.41
N ALA A 80 -4.61 5.44 -10.69
CA ALA A 80 -4.01 6.61 -11.32
C ALA A 80 -4.48 7.94 -10.71
N THR A 81 -5.64 7.95 -10.05
CA THR A 81 -6.18 9.14 -9.37
C THR A 81 -5.74 9.23 -7.91
N HIS A 82 -4.94 8.28 -7.43
CA HIS A 82 -4.47 8.23 -6.05
C HIS A 82 -2.96 8.38 -5.96
N PRO A 83 -2.43 8.89 -4.85
CA PRO A 83 -3.21 9.39 -3.73
C PRO A 83 -3.94 10.68 -4.09
N ASP A 84 -5.14 10.84 -3.56
CA ASP A 84 -5.93 12.06 -3.72
C ASP A 84 -5.91 12.90 -2.44
N GLU A 85 -6.68 13.99 -2.42
CA GLU A 85 -6.72 14.88 -1.26
C GLU A 85 -7.20 14.17 0.01
N ALA A 86 -8.16 13.26 -0.12
CA ALA A 86 -8.66 12.47 1.00
C ALA A 86 -7.58 11.56 1.55
N ASP A 87 -6.78 10.94 0.68
CA ASP A 87 -5.65 10.10 1.08
C ASP A 87 -4.60 10.91 1.84
N LEU A 88 -4.29 12.10 1.34
CA LEU A 88 -3.31 12.98 2.00
C LEU A 88 -3.79 13.45 3.37
N ALA A 89 -5.08 13.78 3.48
CA ALA A 89 -5.68 14.16 4.76
C ALA A 89 -5.65 12.99 5.75
N ALA A 90 -5.93 11.77 5.27
CA ALA A 90 -5.88 10.56 6.09
C ALA A 90 -4.46 10.26 6.55
N ALA A 91 -3.46 10.46 5.69
CA ALA A 91 -2.05 10.26 6.05
C ALA A 91 -1.62 11.25 7.12
N LYS A 92 -2.04 12.50 7.01
CA LYS A 92 -1.75 13.53 8.02
C LYS A 92 -2.37 13.16 9.36
N LYS A 93 -3.62 12.74 9.35
CA LYS A 93 -4.33 12.30 10.55
C LYS A 93 -3.63 11.10 11.19
N PHE A 94 -3.20 10.13 10.37
CA PHE A 94 -2.45 8.98 10.83
C PHE A 94 -1.17 9.40 11.55
N ALA A 95 -0.42 10.33 10.98
CA ALA A 95 0.81 10.84 11.58
C ALA A 95 0.52 11.54 12.92
N GLU A 96 -0.51 12.37 12.98
CA GLU A 96 -0.90 13.07 14.21
C GLU A 96 -1.31 12.10 15.31
N GLU A 97 -2.12 11.10 14.96
CA GLU A 97 -2.56 10.07 15.90
C GLU A 97 -1.40 9.21 16.40
N THR A 98 -0.47 8.89 15.51
CA THR A 98 0.72 8.13 15.86
C THR A 98 1.60 8.91 16.84
N MET A 99 1.82 10.18 16.58
CA MET A 99 2.59 11.04 17.49
C MET A 99 1.92 11.16 18.85
N ALA A 100 0.61 11.23 18.90
CA ALA A 100 -0.14 11.27 20.16
C ALA A 100 0.03 10.00 20.97
N LYS A 101 0.13 8.84 20.32
CA LYS A 101 0.32 7.54 20.99
C LYS A 101 1.67 7.42 21.67
N ILE A 102 2.69 8.07 21.11
CA ILE A 102 4.08 7.93 21.59
C ILE A 102 4.56 9.13 22.39
N SER A 103 3.73 10.12 22.55
CA SER A 103 4.06 11.34 23.32
C SER A 103 3.96 11.14 24.82
#